data_6570d8e7266cd5c47559ed3e6fdf4129
#
_entry.id   6570d8e7266cd5c47559ed3e6fdf4129
#
_cell.length_a   1.000
_cell.length_b   1.000
_cell.length_c   1.000
_cell.angle_alpha   90.00
_cell.angle_beta   90.00
_cell.angle_gamma   90.00
#
_symmetry.space_group_name_H-M   'P 1'
#
loop_
_entity.id
_entity.type
_entity.pdbx_description
1 polymer ?
#
loop_
_entity_poly.entity_id
_entity_poly.type
_entity_poly.pdbx_seq_one_letter_code
_entity_poly.pdbx_strand_id
1 'polypeptide(L)'
;MNAVVIAVAVMLLLALLRVHVVIALFIGALAGGLIAGMGIEATMLAFQSGLGDGAKIALSYALLGAFAMAVAASGLPKILADTLIRRLDADAEHASAKVVKVTSYLLIAGILAMSIMSQNIIPVHIAFIPLLIPPLLTVMNRLQLDRRLIACVLTFGLVTTYMTLPVGFGKIFLEDILLSNIERAGLDTEGINIVQVMGIPAMGMVLGLLVAIFVSYRKPRQYEDRPIMGGTVAEPTPTRYNLIMSLVAIVATFAIQLIVQFSGSEADGLLLGSLVGLGIFLISGVVEWNKADDVFTSGMRMMALIGFVMISAQGFAAVINESNHVEPLVAAVQQFFGYNQAMAALAMLIVGLIVTMGIGSSFSTLPIIAAIYVPLCVSLDFSAMATIALIGTAGALGDAGSPASDSTLGSTAGLAADGQHDHMRDTVIPTFIHYNIPLTGAGWIAAMVL
;
A
#
# COMPACT_ATOMS: atom_id res chain seq x y z
N MET A 1 -18.71 20.68 14.45
CA MET A 1 -17.62 20.30 13.50
C MET A 1 -17.27 18.85 13.79
N ASN A 2 -17.10 18.01 12.77
CA ASN A 2 -16.77 16.60 12.99
C ASN A 2 -15.26 16.41 13.15
N ALA A 3 -14.86 15.68 14.21
CA ALA A 3 -13.46 15.48 14.58
C ALA A 3 -12.66 14.72 13.51
N VAL A 4 -13.28 13.71 12.87
CA VAL A 4 -12.63 12.90 11.82
C VAL A 4 -12.27 13.79 10.63
N VAL A 5 -13.22 14.59 10.16
CA VAL A 5 -13.00 15.50 9.01
C VAL A 5 -11.89 16.50 9.32
N ILE A 6 -11.89 17.09 10.51
CA ILE A 6 -10.86 18.07 10.91
C ILE A 6 -9.49 17.39 11.05
N ALA A 7 -9.42 16.22 11.70
CA ALA A 7 -8.17 15.48 11.85
C ALA A 7 -7.53 15.17 10.48
N VAL A 8 -8.31 14.62 9.56
CA VAL A 8 -7.85 14.28 8.21
C VAL A 8 -7.48 15.54 7.41
N ALA A 9 -8.31 16.59 7.48
CA ALA A 9 -8.03 17.85 6.79
C ALA A 9 -6.73 18.51 7.29
N VAL A 10 -6.51 18.55 8.61
CA VAL A 10 -5.27 19.08 9.21
C VAL A 10 -4.07 18.25 8.79
N MET A 11 -4.15 16.92 8.87
CA MET A 11 -3.09 16.00 8.42
C MET A 11 -2.72 16.26 6.95
N LEU A 12 -3.72 16.26 6.06
CA LEU A 12 -3.50 16.46 4.63
C LEU A 12 -2.93 17.85 4.32
N LEU A 13 -3.47 18.91 4.94
CA LEU A 13 -2.98 20.25 4.75
C LEU A 13 -1.50 20.38 5.14
N LEU A 14 -1.13 19.87 6.32
CA LEU A 14 0.26 19.88 6.79
C LEU A 14 1.18 19.07 5.85
N ALA A 15 0.75 17.89 5.43
CA ALA A 15 1.52 17.06 4.49
C ALA A 15 1.72 17.76 3.13
N LEU A 16 0.70 18.45 2.60
CA LEU A 16 0.80 19.25 1.37
C LEU A 16 1.71 20.47 1.54
N LEU A 17 1.73 21.08 2.74
CA LEU A 17 2.64 22.16 3.10
C LEU A 17 4.09 21.71 3.36
N ARG A 18 4.40 20.43 3.06
CA ARG A 18 5.71 19.79 3.25
C ARG A 18 6.13 19.59 4.70
N VAL A 19 5.20 19.59 5.63
CA VAL A 19 5.46 19.11 6.99
C VAL A 19 5.65 17.59 6.91
N HIS A 20 6.62 17.07 7.66
CA HIS A 20 6.90 15.63 7.68
C HIS A 20 5.64 14.84 8.05
N VAL A 21 5.33 13.77 7.31
CA VAL A 21 4.05 13.02 7.43
C VAL A 21 3.82 12.51 8.86
N VAL A 22 4.86 12.04 9.55
CA VAL A 22 4.78 11.63 10.97
C VAL A 22 4.25 12.77 11.86
N ILE A 23 4.76 13.99 11.65
CA ILE A 23 4.33 15.17 12.42
C ILE A 23 2.91 15.58 12.01
N ALA A 24 2.59 15.51 10.72
CA ALA A 24 1.26 15.82 10.21
C ALA A 24 0.19 14.88 10.78
N LEU A 25 0.48 13.58 10.87
CA LEU A 25 -0.38 12.58 11.51
C LEU A 25 -0.58 12.89 13.00
N PHE A 26 0.51 13.17 13.71
CA PHE A 26 0.43 13.50 15.15
C PHE A 26 -0.41 14.76 15.42
N ILE A 27 -0.15 15.85 14.68
CA ILE A 27 -0.90 17.11 14.85
C ILE A 27 -2.36 16.92 14.41
N GLY A 28 -2.61 16.16 13.33
CA GLY A 28 -3.95 15.80 12.89
C GLY A 28 -4.73 15.03 13.96
N ALA A 29 -4.10 14.01 14.57
CA ALA A 29 -4.69 13.25 15.69
C ALA A 29 -5.02 14.17 16.87
N LEU A 30 -4.08 15.03 17.27
CA LEU A 30 -4.27 15.97 18.38
C LEU A 30 -5.43 16.93 18.08
N ALA A 31 -5.49 17.51 16.89
CA ALA A 31 -6.59 18.38 16.48
C ALA A 31 -7.95 17.64 16.51
N GLY A 32 -8.00 16.40 16.00
CA GLY A 32 -9.20 15.57 16.03
C GLY A 32 -9.67 15.26 17.45
N GLY A 33 -8.78 14.79 18.32
CA GLY A 33 -9.11 14.46 19.71
C GLY A 33 -9.60 15.68 20.50
N LEU A 34 -8.98 16.86 20.31
CA LEU A 34 -9.41 18.10 20.93
C LEU A 34 -10.80 18.54 20.43
N ILE A 35 -11.07 18.45 19.14
CA ILE A 35 -12.39 18.77 18.56
C ILE A 35 -13.45 17.76 19.02
N ALA A 36 -13.09 16.51 19.25
CA ALA A 36 -13.97 15.50 19.84
C ALA A 36 -14.27 15.75 21.32
N GLY A 37 -13.58 16.70 21.95
CA GLY A 37 -13.74 16.99 23.38
C GLY A 37 -13.03 16.02 24.32
N MET A 38 -12.12 15.19 23.80
CA MET A 38 -11.35 14.23 24.63
C MET A 38 -10.37 14.92 25.58
N GLY A 39 -9.94 16.14 25.25
CA GLY A 39 -8.84 16.80 25.96
C GLY A 39 -7.46 16.26 25.60
N ILE A 40 -6.41 16.91 26.05
CA ILE A 40 -5.04 16.56 25.66
C ILE A 40 -4.64 15.19 26.21
N GLU A 41 -4.94 14.91 27.47
CA GLU A 41 -4.52 13.67 28.14
C GLU A 41 -5.14 12.43 27.47
N ALA A 42 -6.46 12.37 27.31
CA ALA A 42 -7.12 11.23 26.69
C ALA A 42 -6.72 11.08 25.23
N THR A 43 -6.55 12.18 24.48
CA THR A 43 -6.04 12.13 23.10
C THR A 43 -4.64 11.52 23.02
N MET A 44 -3.76 11.90 23.95
CA MET A 44 -2.41 11.35 24.01
C MET A 44 -2.39 9.87 24.40
N LEU A 45 -3.24 9.47 25.36
CA LEU A 45 -3.38 8.06 25.74
C LEU A 45 -3.92 7.22 24.58
N ALA A 46 -4.96 7.70 23.88
CA ALA A 46 -5.48 7.06 22.68
C ALA A 46 -4.41 6.93 21.59
N PHE A 47 -3.66 8.00 21.32
CA PHE A 47 -2.55 7.94 20.37
C PHE A 47 -1.50 6.91 20.76
N GLN A 48 -1.10 6.89 22.03
CA GLN A 48 -0.10 5.96 22.56
C GLN A 48 -0.59 4.50 22.51
N SER A 49 -1.88 4.23 22.74
CA SER A 49 -2.43 2.87 22.64
C SER A 49 -2.27 2.26 21.25
N GLY A 50 -2.42 3.08 20.19
CA GLY A 50 -2.23 2.64 18.80
C GLY A 50 -0.77 2.39 18.39
N LEU A 51 0.22 2.96 19.09
CA LEU A 51 1.62 2.83 18.70
C LEU A 51 2.11 1.38 18.71
N GLY A 52 1.57 0.52 19.59
CA GLY A 52 1.97 -0.88 19.72
C GLY A 52 1.70 -1.68 18.44
N ASP A 53 0.57 -1.47 17.80
CA ASP A 53 0.21 -2.16 16.56
C ASP A 53 1.10 -1.68 15.39
N GLY A 54 1.36 -0.38 15.32
CA GLY A 54 2.29 0.18 14.35
C GLY A 54 3.74 -0.29 14.55
N ALA A 55 4.16 -0.49 15.81
CA ALA A 55 5.50 -0.97 16.13
C ALA A 55 5.77 -2.40 15.63
N LYS A 56 4.77 -3.30 15.69
CA LYS A 56 4.89 -4.65 15.10
C LYS A 56 5.21 -4.56 13.61
N ILE A 57 4.43 -3.76 12.89
CA ILE A 57 4.59 -3.57 11.45
C ILE A 57 5.96 -2.94 11.15
N ALA A 58 6.35 -1.89 11.90
CA ALA A 58 7.63 -1.22 11.73
C ALA A 58 8.83 -2.15 11.94
N LEU A 59 8.76 -3.06 12.93
CA LEU A 59 9.81 -4.05 13.16
C LEU A 59 9.93 -5.04 12.01
N SER A 60 8.80 -5.54 11.49
CA SER A 60 8.76 -6.43 10.33
C SER A 60 9.38 -5.76 9.10
N TYR A 61 9.08 -4.48 8.86
CA TYR A 61 9.71 -3.68 7.79
C TYR A 61 11.21 -3.45 8.01
N ALA A 62 11.64 -3.20 9.24
CA ALA A 62 13.06 -3.03 9.56
C ALA A 62 13.86 -4.30 9.26
N LEU A 63 13.32 -5.47 9.63
CA LEU A 63 13.95 -6.77 9.32
C LEU A 63 13.91 -7.08 7.82
N LEU A 64 12.81 -6.77 7.14
CA LEU A 64 12.72 -6.90 5.70
C LEU A 64 13.72 -5.99 4.98
N GLY A 65 13.93 -4.77 5.47
CA GLY A 65 14.95 -3.86 4.99
C GLY A 65 16.37 -4.42 5.18
N ALA A 66 16.64 -5.00 6.35
CA ALA A 66 17.91 -5.69 6.61
C ALA A 66 18.11 -6.87 5.65
N PHE A 67 17.07 -7.67 5.42
CA PHE A 67 17.09 -8.76 4.45
C PHE A 67 17.32 -8.24 3.01
N ALA A 68 16.69 -7.15 2.61
CA ALA A 68 16.91 -6.52 1.31
C ALA A 68 18.37 -6.05 1.14
N MET A 69 18.97 -5.49 2.19
CA MET A 69 20.39 -5.10 2.19
C MET A 69 21.32 -6.32 2.13
N ALA A 70 20.97 -7.43 2.78
CA ALA A 70 21.71 -8.70 2.67
C ALA A 70 21.64 -9.27 1.25
N VAL A 71 20.46 -9.20 0.58
CA VAL A 71 20.31 -9.55 -0.83
C VAL A 71 21.15 -8.61 -1.71
N ALA A 72 21.18 -7.32 -1.43
CA ALA A 72 22.02 -6.37 -2.16
C ALA A 72 23.51 -6.69 -2.01
N ALA A 73 23.95 -7.05 -0.79
CA ALA A 73 25.32 -7.45 -0.49
C ALA A 73 25.76 -8.74 -1.21
N SER A 74 24.83 -9.60 -1.59
CA SER A 74 25.12 -10.82 -2.35
C SER A 74 25.53 -10.61 -3.80
N GLY A 75 25.28 -9.41 -4.36
CA GLY A 75 25.50 -9.08 -5.76
C GLY A 75 24.41 -9.54 -6.74
N LEU A 76 23.35 -10.20 -6.25
CA LEU A 76 22.22 -10.63 -7.09
C LEU A 76 21.58 -9.47 -7.86
N PRO A 77 21.27 -8.33 -7.21
CA PRO A 77 20.69 -7.18 -7.91
C PRO A 77 21.60 -6.63 -9.02
N LYS A 78 22.91 -6.61 -8.80
CA LYS A 78 23.89 -6.16 -9.80
C LYS A 78 23.86 -7.02 -11.05
N ILE A 79 23.83 -8.36 -10.88
CA ILE A 79 23.74 -9.27 -12.03
C ILE A 79 22.44 -9.09 -12.81
N LEU A 80 21.32 -8.91 -12.12
CA LEU A 80 20.03 -8.66 -12.77
C LEU A 80 20.10 -7.34 -13.57
N ALA A 81 20.57 -6.28 -12.94
CA ALA A 81 20.75 -4.97 -13.58
C ALA A 81 21.71 -5.05 -14.77
N ASP A 82 22.91 -5.64 -14.61
CA ASP A 82 23.90 -5.79 -15.66
C ASP A 82 23.40 -6.65 -16.84
N THR A 83 22.60 -7.69 -16.54
CA THR A 83 21.99 -8.53 -17.58
C THR A 83 20.98 -7.76 -18.42
N LEU A 84 20.12 -6.95 -17.74
CA LEU A 84 19.15 -6.08 -18.41
C LEU A 84 19.86 -4.98 -19.21
N ILE A 85 20.90 -4.36 -18.62
CA ILE A 85 21.68 -3.31 -19.26
C ILE A 85 22.43 -3.85 -20.47
N ARG A 86 23.09 -5.01 -20.38
CA ARG A 86 23.79 -5.61 -21.53
C ARG A 86 22.83 -5.93 -22.69
N ARG A 87 21.60 -6.33 -22.40
CA ARG A 87 20.58 -6.50 -23.45
C ARG A 87 20.18 -5.16 -24.08
N LEU A 88 20.13 -4.09 -23.29
CA LEU A 88 19.88 -2.74 -23.79
C LEU A 88 21.08 -2.19 -24.58
N ASP A 89 22.31 -2.42 -24.09
CA ASP A 89 23.55 -1.92 -24.70
C ASP A 89 23.96 -2.74 -25.95
N ALA A 90 23.68 -4.06 -25.99
CA ALA A 90 23.91 -4.87 -27.17
C ALA A 90 23.08 -4.42 -28.37
N ASP A 91 21.94 -3.81 -28.10
CA ASP A 91 21.10 -3.15 -29.11
C ASP A 91 21.44 -1.65 -29.27
N ALA A 92 22.34 -1.07 -28.42
CA ALA A 92 22.54 0.39 -28.32
C ALA A 92 23.28 0.99 -29.51
N GLU A 93 24.14 0.27 -30.22
CA GLU A 93 24.73 0.75 -31.49
C GLU A 93 23.67 0.90 -32.61
N HIS A 94 22.48 0.29 -32.41
CA HIS A 94 21.32 0.37 -33.29
C HIS A 94 19.99 0.42 -32.52
N ALA A 95 19.99 0.80 -31.21
CA ALA A 95 18.77 0.84 -30.40
C ALA A 95 17.80 1.89 -30.96
N SER A 96 16.98 1.41 -31.86
CA SER A 96 15.80 2.13 -32.32
C SER A 96 14.98 2.50 -31.07
N ALA A 97 14.40 3.71 -31.06
CA ALA A 97 13.47 4.16 -30.02
C ALA A 97 12.37 3.11 -29.69
N LYS A 98 12.18 2.16 -30.59
CA LYS A 98 11.29 1.00 -30.46
C LYS A 98 11.77 0.01 -29.40
N VAL A 99 13.09 -0.31 -29.33
CA VAL A 99 13.65 -1.26 -28.33
C VAL A 99 13.52 -0.70 -26.92
N VAL A 100 13.90 0.57 -26.72
CA VAL A 100 13.72 1.26 -25.42
C VAL A 100 12.27 1.24 -24.99
N LYS A 101 11.34 1.52 -25.91
CA LYS A 101 9.91 1.54 -25.61
C LYS A 101 9.37 0.14 -25.27
N VAL A 102 9.76 -0.89 -26.00
CA VAL A 102 9.35 -2.29 -25.72
C VAL A 102 9.89 -2.75 -24.36
N THR A 103 11.16 -2.49 -24.06
CA THR A 103 11.76 -2.84 -22.77
C THR A 103 11.08 -2.11 -21.61
N SER A 104 10.73 -0.83 -21.78
CA SER A 104 9.97 -0.07 -20.78
C SER A 104 8.62 -0.71 -20.51
N TYR A 105 7.85 -1.07 -21.54
CA TYR A 105 6.55 -1.73 -21.34
C TYR A 105 6.68 -3.13 -20.73
N LEU A 106 7.72 -3.91 -21.10
CA LEU A 106 7.97 -5.20 -20.48
C LEU A 106 8.33 -5.08 -19.00
N LEU A 107 9.12 -4.08 -18.63
CA LEU A 107 9.45 -3.80 -17.23
C LEU A 107 8.18 -3.41 -16.45
N ILE A 108 7.37 -2.49 -16.98
CA ILE A 108 6.09 -2.09 -16.37
C ILE A 108 5.16 -3.29 -16.21
N ALA A 109 5.02 -4.12 -17.25
CA ALA A 109 4.19 -5.32 -17.21
C ALA A 109 4.71 -6.36 -16.19
N GLY A 110 6.03 -6.51 -16.08
CA GLY A 110 6.66 -7.38 -15.08
C GLY A 110 6.40 -6.93 -13.66
N ILE A 111 6.56 -5.62 -13.37
CA ILE A 111 6.25 -5.04 -12.06
C ILE A 111 4.77 -5.17 -11.73
N LEU A 112 3.89 -4.92 -12.71
CA LEU A 112 2.45 -5.09 -12.57
C LEU A 112 2.09 -6.55 -12.23
N ALA A 113 2.62 -7.50 -12.99
CA ALA A 113 2.39 -8.93 -12.76
C ALA A 113 2.83 -9.35 -11.36
N MET A 114 3.99 -8.87 -10.89
CA MET A 114 4.48 -9.17 -9.55
C MET A 114 3.62 -8.54 -8.46
N SER A 115 3.15 -7.31 -8.64
CA SER A 115 2.23 -6.67 -7.70
C SER A 115 0.91 -7.43 -7.58
N ILE A 116 0.36 -7.89 -8.70
CA ILE A 116 -0.85 -8.74 -8.72
C ILE A 116 -0.59 -10.08 -8.03
N MET A 117 0.50 -10.75 -8.37
CA MET A 117 0.86 -12.05 -7.78
C MET A 117 1.05 -11.96 -6.27
N SER A 118 1.61 -10.86 -5.77
CA SER A 118 1.89 -10.65 -4.35
C SER A 118 0.65 -10.54 -3.47
N GLN A 119 -0.51 -10.33 -4.06
CA GLN A 119 -1.79 -10.26 -3.33
C GLN A 119 -2.57 -11.57 -3.39
N ASN A 120 -2.58 -12.22 -4.55
CA ASN A 120 -3.55 -13.28 -4.81
C ASN A 120 -2.91 -14.66 -4.94
N ILE A 121 -1.73 -14.80 -5.55
CA ILE A 121 -1.12 -16.10 -5.84
C ILE A 121 -0.07 -16.48 -4.79
N ILE A 122 0.84 -15.55 -4.51
CA ILE A 122 1.87 -15.69 -3.48
C ILE A 122 1.67 -14.53 -2.52
N PRO A 123 0.82 -14.66 -1.50
CA PRO A 123 0.38 -13.55 -0.67
C PRO A 123 1.49 -13.04 0.26
N VAL A 124 2.49 -12.42 -0.34
CA VAL A 124 3.62 -11.76 0.35
C VAL A 124 3.40 -10.26 0.52
N HIS A 125 2.25 -9.79 0.05
CA HIS A 125 1.83 -8.38 0.13
C HIS A 125 2.92 -7.46 -0.40
N ILE A 126 3.24 -6.38 0.32
CA ILE A 126 4.24 -5.37 -0.08
C ILE A 126 5.69 -5.82 0.13
N ALA A 127 5.94 -6.99 0.72
CA ALA A 127 7.28 -7.46 1.08
C ALA A 127 8.26 -7.57 -0.12
N PHE A 128 7.74 -7.80 -1.34
CA PHE A 128 8.57 -7.89 -2.53
C PHE A 128 9.16 -6.54 -2.97
N ILE A 129 8.52 -5.42 -2.64
CA ILE A 129 8.89 -4.09 -3.16
C ILE A 129 10.30 -3.66 -2.74
N PRO A 130 10.66 -3.70 -1.44
CA PRO A 130 12.01 -3.35 -1.01
C PRO A 130 13.11 -4.26 -1.57
N LEU A 131 12.74 -5.48 -1.98
CA LEU A 131 13.68 -6.44 -2.55
C LEU A 131 13.94 -6.20 -4.05
N LEU A 132 12.91 -5.86 -4.79
CA LEU A 132 12.95 -5.85 -6.25
C LEU A 132 13.05 -4.46 -6.86
N ILE A 133 12.43 -3.46 -6.27
CA ILE A 133 12.38 -2.12 -6.86
C ILE A 133 13.72 -1.38 -6.76
N PRO A 134 14.43 -1.35 -5.60
CA PRO A 134 15.70 -0.63 -5.51
C PRO A 134 16.74 -1.07 -6.53
N PRO A 135 16.98 -2.38 -6.77
CA PRO A 135 17.89 -2.82 -7.84
C PRO A 135 17.49 -2.38 -9.24
N LEU A 136 16.19 -2.20 -9.49
CA LEU A 136 15.68 -1.78 -10.79
C LEU A 136 15.75 -0.27 -11.01
N LEU A 137 16.06 0.54 -9.98
CA LEU A 137 16.12 2.00 -10.11
C LEU A 137 17.12 2.46 -11.17
N THR A 138 18.31 1.85 -11.24
CA THR A 138 19.32 2.15 -12.27
C THR A 138 18.79 1.86 -13.67
N VAL A 139 18.06 0.74 -13.85
CA VAL A 139 17.44 0.41 -15.13
C VAL A 139 16.34 1.42 -15.48
N MET A 140 15.50 1.77 -14.51
CA MET A 140 14.45 2.80 -14.69
C MET A 140 15.05 4.15 -15.05
N ASN A 141 16.18 4.55 -14.43
CA ASN A 141 16.88 5.80 -14.73
C ASN A 141 17.39 5.81 -16.17
N ARG A 142 18.02 4.74 -16.63
CA ARG A 142 18.48 4.59 -18.02
C ARG A 142 17.35 4.62 -19.04
N LEU A 143 16.22 4.00 -18.72
CA LEU A 143 15.00 4.02 -19.53
C LEU A 143 14.23 5.35 -19.40
N GLN A 144 14.69 6.25 -18.53
CA GLN A 144 14.04 7.52 -18.19
C GLN A 144 12.55 7.35 -17.79
N LEU A 145 12.23 6.23 -17.12
CA LEU A 145 10.88 5.94 -16.66
C LEU A 145 10.48 6.88 -15.52
N ASP A 146 9.31 7.48 -15.64
CA ASP A 146 8.76 8.26 -14.54
C ASP A 146 8.36 7.35 -13.38
N ARG A 147 9.00 7.50 -12.22
CA ARG A 147 8.75 6.67 -11.03
C ARG A 147 7.32 6.84 -10.47
N ARG A 148 6.63 7.95 -10.80
CA ARG A 148 5.21 8.14 -10.46
C ARG A 148 4.33 7.12 -11.18
N LEU A 149 4.69 6.76 -12.42
CA LEU A 149 4.04 5.68 -13.14
C LEU A 149 4.22 4.34 -12.41
N ILE A 150 5.45 4.06 -11.97
CA ILE A 150 5.73 2.79 -11.25
C ILE A 150 5.00 2.76 -9.91
N ALA A 151 4.90 3.88 -9.19
CA ALA A 151 4.06 3.98 -7.99
C ALA A 151 2.59 3.65 -8.28
N CYS A 152 2.03 4.18 -9.38
CA CYS A 152 0.68 3.84 -9.81
C CYS A 152 0.55 2.34 -10.15
N VAL A 153 1.51 1.76 -10.88
CA VAL A 153 1.51 0.34 -11.27
C VAL A 153 1.54 -0.58 -10.03
N LEU A 154 2.43 -0.27 -9.08
CA LEU A 154 2.52 -1.01 -7.82
C LEU A 154 1.21 -0.93 -7.04
N THR A 155 0.70 0.26 -6.80
CA THR A 155 -0.55 0.49 -6.06
C THR A 155 -1.75 -0.16 -6.74
N PHE A 156 -1.82 -0.14 -8.08
CA PHE A 156 -2.87 -0.84 -8.82
C PHE A 156 -2.86 -2.34 -8.51
N GLY A 157 -1.72 -2.99 -8.66
CA GLY A 157 -1.59 -4.42 -8.39
C GLY A 157 -1.87 -4.77 -6.93
N LEU A 158 -1.44 -3.92 -6.00
CA LEU A 158 -1.67 -4.12 -4.57
C LEU A 158 -3.16 -3.98 -4.20
N VAL A 159 -3.86 -2.95 -4.68
CA VAL A 159 -5.23 -2.64 -4.24
C VAL A 159 -6.29 -3.31 -5.11
N THR A 160 -6.19 -3.18 -6.43
CA THR A 160 -7.27 -3.64 -7.34
C THR A 160 -7.50 -5.12 -7.25
N THR A 161 -6.44 -5.91 -7.06
CA THR A 161 -6.56 -7.37 -7.06
C THR A 161 -7.17 -7.91 -5.78
N TYR A 162 -6.85 -7.39 -4.60
CA TYR A 162 -7.49 -7.86 -3.38
C TYR A 162 -8.96 -7.40 -3.28
N MET A 163 -9.29 -6.22 -3.81
CA MET A 163 -10.67 -5.73 -3.77
C MET A 163 -11.60 -6.39 -4.81
N THR A 164 -11.08 -7.26 -5.68
CA THR A 164 -11.86 -7.83 -6.80
C THR A 164 -11.83 -9.34 -6.84
N LEU A 165 -10.68 -9.96 -6.57
CA LEU A 165 -10.47 -11.40 -6.74
C LEU A 165 -10.43 -12.09 -5.36
N PRO A 166 -11.38 -13.01 -5.04
CA PRO A 166 -11.44 -13.69 -3.74
C PRO A 166 -10.40 -14.82 -3.63
N VAL A 167 -9.11 -14.49 -3.80
CA VAL A 167 -7.99 -15.43 -3.69
C VAL A 167 -6.87 -14.76 -2.90
N GLY A 168 -6.21 -15.46 -1.98
CA GLY A 168 -5.15 -14.92 -1.14
C GLY A 168 -5.67 -13.79 -0.23
N PHE A 169 -5.02 -12.63 -0.24
CA PHE A 169 -5.50 -11.46 0.50
C PHE A 169 -6.90 -11.00 0.05
N GLY A 170 -7.24 -11.21 -1.23
CA GLY A 170 -8.55 -10.87 -1.75
C GLY A 170 -9.67 -11.69 -1.10
N LYS A 171 -9.42 -12.97 -0.76
CA LYS A 171 -10.39 -13.77 0.00
C LYS A 171 -10.63 -13.16 1.38
N ILE A 172 -9.56 -12.83 2.10
CA ILE A 172 -9.66 -12.22 3.43
C ILE A 172 -10.45 -10.90 3.35
N PHE A 173 -10.12 -10.03 2.37
CA PHE A 173 -10.82 -8.76 2.22
C PHE A 173 -12.29 -8.92 1.84
N LEU A 174 -12.58 -9.72 0.80
CA LEU A 174 -13.91 -9.81 0.22
C LEU A 174 -14.86 -10.72 1.04
N GLU A 175 -14.39 -11.91 1.44
CA GLU A 175 -15.22 -12.89 2.12
C GLU A 175 -15.18 -12.72 3.64
N ASP A 176 -13.96 -12.77 4.24
CA ASP A 176 -13.82 -12.82 5.70
C ASP A 176 -14.12 -11.46 6.37
N ILE A 177 -13.89 -10.34 5.65
CA ILE A 177 -14.10 -8.99 6.21
C ILE A 177 -15.32 -8.32 5.59
N LEU A 178 -15.37 -8.08 4.27
CA LEU A 178 -16.45 -7.31 3.66
C LEU A 178 -17.80 -8.01 3.82
N LEU A 179 -17.97 -9.20 3.23
CA LEU A 179 -19.25 -9.93 3.29
C LEU A 179 -19.62 -10.29 4.73
N SER A 180 -18.70 -10.84 5.52
CA SER A 180 -18.96 -11.22 6.92
C SER A 180 -19.45 -10.04 7.79
N ASN A 181 -18.92 -8.83 7.63
CA ASN A 181 -19.38 -7.66 8.38
C ASN A 181 -20.71 -7.12 7.86
N ILE A 182 -21.00 -7.23 6.56
CA ILE A 182 -22.29 -6.88 5.98
C ILE A 182 -23.38 -7.83 6.49
N GLU A 183 -23.11 -9.14 6.55
CA GLU A 183 -24.03 -10.14 7.14
C GLU A 183 -24.28 -9.89 8.62
N ARG A 184 -23.22 -9.60 9.40
CA ARG A 184 -23.37 -9.24 10.83
C ARG A 184 -24.20 -7.97 11.03
N ALA A 185 -24.17 -7.06 10.07
CA ALA A 185 -25.00 -5.85 10.08
C ALA A 185 -26.45 -6.09 9.61
N GLY A 186 -26.81 -7.35 9.24
CA GLY A 186 -28.19 -7.77 8.98
C GLY A 186 -28.59 -7.83 7.51
N LEU A 187 -27.65 -7.77 6.55
CA LEU A 187 -27.93 -7.93 5.14
C LEU A 187 -27.48 -9.31 4.64
N ASP A 188 -28.40 -10.07 4.05
CA ASP A 188 -28.08 -11.37 3.45
C ASP A 188 -27.22 -11.20 2.19
N THR A 189 -26.13 -11.94 2.12
CA THR A 189 -25.20 -11.94 0.99
C THR A 189 -25.13 -13.28 0.26
N GLU A 190 -25.96 -14.25 0.62
CA GLU A 190 -25.95 -15.60 0.03
C GLU A 190 -26.22 -15.54 -1.49
N GLY A 191 -25.41 -16.27 -2.25
CA GLY A 191 -25.54 -16.37 -3.71
C GLY A 191 -25.05 -15.16 -4.49
N ILE A 192 -24.51 -14.12 -3.85
CA ILE A 192 -23.99 -12.94 -4.55
C ILE A 192 -22.58 -13.21 -5.10
N ASN A 193 -22.41 -13.00 -6.38
CA ASN A 193 -21.10 -13.07 -7.02
C ASN A 193 -20.29 -11.80 -6.76
N ILE A 194 -19.41 -11.86 -5.76
CA ILE A 194 -18.61 -10.71 -5.33
C ILE A 194 -17.70 -10.14 -6.44
N VAL A 195 -17.23 -10.97 -7.38
CA VAL A 195 -16.39 -10.52 -8.51
C VAL A 195 -17.19 -9.67 -9.47
N GLN A 196 -18.47 -9.99 -9.70
CA GLN A 196 -19.33 -9.17 -10.55
C GLN A 196 -19.63 -7.81 -9.87
N VAL A 197 -19.89 -7.83 -8.58
CA VAL A 197 -20.21 -6.64 -7.79
C VAL A 197 -19.01 -5.69 -7.75
N MET A 198 -17.84 -6.18 -7.36
CA MET A 198 -16.62 -5.37 -7.24
C MET A 198 -15.92 -5.13 -8.58
N GLY A 199 -16.33 -5.82 -9.64
CA GLY A 199 -15.81 -5.63 -10.99
C GLY A 199 -16.05 -4.23 -11.54
N ILE A 200 -17.21 -3.63 -11.27
CA ILE A 200 -17.52 -2.26 -11.71
C ILE A 200 -16.60 -1.23 -11.05
N PRO A 201 -16.43 -1.20 -9.71
CA PRO A 201 -15.43 -0.36 -9.06
C PRO A 201 -14.01 -0.59 -9.58
N ALA A 202 -13.63 -1.85 -9.79
CA ALA A 202 -12.31 -2.21 -10.32
C ALA A 202 -12.04 -1.63 -11.72
N MET A 203 -13.06 -1.48 -12.55
CA MET A 203 -12.92 -0.81 -13.86
C MET A 203 -12.48 0.66 -13.71
N GLY A 204 -12.88 1.33 -12.65
CA GLY A 204 -12.36 2.66 -12.31
C GLY A 204 -10.85 2.65 -12.08
N MET A 205 -10.34 1.65 -11.37
CA MET A 205 -8.90 1.47 -11.15
C MET A 205 -8.16 1.16 -12.47
N VAL A 206 -8.73 0.29 -13.32
CA VAL A 206 -8.17 -0.01 -14.65
C VAL A 206 -8.10 1.24 -15.50
N LEU A 207 -9.15 2.05 -15.54
CA LEU A 207 -9.16 3.31 -16.26
C LEU A 207 -8.04 4.25 -15.75
N GLY A 208 -7.89 4.38 -14.44
CA GLY A 208 -6.83 5.16 -13.82
C GLY A 208 -5.43 4.70 -14.21
N LEU A 209 -5.19 3.37 -14.20
CA LEU A 209 -3.91 2.80 -14.65
C LEU A 209 -3.63 3.11 -16.13
N LEU A 210 -4.64 2.95 -17.01
CA LEU A 210 -4.49 3.26 -18.43
C LEU A 210 -4.18 4.75 -18.65
N VAL A 211 -4.83 5.64 -17.92
CA VAL A 211 -4.53 7.08 -17.96
C VAL A 211 -3.12 7.36 -17.46
N ALA A 212 -2.67 6.71 -16.37
CA ALA A 212 -1.31 6.86 -15.87
C ALA A 212 -0.26 6.44 -16.91
N ILE A 213 -0.43 5.28 -17.55
CA ILE A 213 0.52 4.70 -18.53
C ILE A 213 0.53 5.50 -19.84
N PHE A 214 -0.63 5.80 -20.40
CA PHE A 214 -0.71 6.31 -21.78
C PHE A 214 -0.85 7.82 -21.89
N VAL A 215 -1.24 8.51 -20.80
CA VAL A 215 -1.50 9.95 -20.81
C VAL A 215 -0.58 10.70 -19.85
N SER A 216 -0.67 10.44 -18.55
CA SER A 216 -0.07 11.29 -17.52
C SER A 216 1.46 11.16 -17.46
N TYR A 217 2.00 9.93 -17.42
CA TYR A 217 3.42 9.66 -17.17
C TYR A 217 4.15 9.02 -18.37
N ARG A 218 3.63 9.24 -19.58
CA ARG A 218 4.27 8.74 -20.82
C ARG A 218 5.56 9.48 -21.22
N LYS A 219 5.77 10.68 -20.68
CA LYS A 219 6.95 11.49 -20.98
C LYS A 219 8.15 11.00 -20.17
N PRO A 220 9.36 10.95 -20.77
CA PRO A 220 10.55 10.57 -20.05
C PRO A 220 10.85 11.57 -18.92
N ARG A 221 11.33 11.07 -17.77
CA ARG A 221 11.80 11.86 -16.64
C ARG A 221 13.23 11.43 -16.29
N GLN A 222 14.12 12.37 -16.15
CA GLN A 222 15.52 12.11 -15.83
C GLN A 222 15.72 11.99 -14.32
N TYR A 223 16.54 11.03 -13.94
CA TYR A 223 16.99 10.79 -12.57
C TYR A 223 18.51 10.57 -12.60
N GLU A 224 19.19 10.93 -11.51
CA GLU A 224 20.60 10.67 -11.33
C GLU A 224 20.82 9.25 -10.82
N ASP A 225 21.94 8.61 -11.20
CA ASP A 225 22.33 7.35 -10.57
C ASP A 225 22.95 7.66 -9.21
N ARG A 226 22.18 7.42 -8.16
CA ARG A 226 22.57 7.62 -6.76
C ARG A 226 22.65 6.28 -6.03
N PRO A 227 23.55 6.14 -5.05
CA PRO A 227 23.59 4.95 -4.20
C PRO A 227 22.31 4.86 -3.38
N ILE A 228 21.89 3.63 -3.10
CA ILE A 228 20.75 3.35 -2.21
C ILE A 228 21.05 3.90 -0.82
N MET A 229 20.10 4.62 -0.23
CA MET A 229 20.21 5.14 1.13
C MET A 229 20.26 3.97 2.12
N GLY A 230 21.31 3.88 2.88
CA GLY A 230 21.57 2.77 3.81
C GLY A 230 23.07 2.48 3.94
N GLY A 231 23.90 3.03 3.08
CA GLY A 231 25.34 2.90 3.12
C GLY A 231 25.90 2.10 1.94
N THR A 232 27.15 2.36 1.63
CA THR A 232 27.92 1.58 0.67
C THR A 232 28.25 0.22 1.29
N VAL A 233 27.40 -0.76 1.07
CA VAL A 233 27.87 -2.14 1.16
C VAL A 233 28.93 -2.27 0.05
N ALA A 234 30.16 -2.66 0.43
CA ALA A 234 31.25 -2.84 -0.51
C ALA A 234 30.74 -3.64 -1.72
N GLU A 235 31.04 -3.17 -2.96
CA GLU A 235 30.58 -3.83 -4.17
C GLU A 235 31.05 -5.27 -4.17
N PRO A 236 30.15 -6.26 -3.96
CA PRO A 236 30.55 -7.65 -3.90
C PRO A 236 30.88 -8.15 -5.31
N THR A 237 31.94 -8.91 -5.42
CA THR A 237 32.14 -9.75 -6.60
C THR A 237 31.16 -10.91 -6.53
N PRO A 238 30.13 -10.96 -7.37
CA PRO A 238 29.10 -11.99 -7.25
C PRO A 238 29.68 -13.36 -7.61
N THR A 239 29.73 -14.27 -6.63
CA THR A 239 30.08 -15.66 -6.86
C THR A 239 28.82 -16.50 -7.13
N ARG A 240 28.96 -17.64 -7.84
CA ARG A 240 27.82 -18.57 -8.03
C ARG A 240 27.23 -19.02 -6.70
N TYR A 241 28.09 -19.23 -5.69
CA TYR A 241 27.67 -19.60 -4.34
C TYR A 241 26.77 -18.53 -3.71
N ASN A 242 27.20 -17.26 -3.74
CA ASN A 242 26.42 -16.14 -3.18
C ASN A 242 25.06 -16.03 -3.85
N LEU A 243 24.99 -16.23 -5.18
CA LEU A 243 23.73 -16.19 -5.92
C LEU A 243 22.78 -17.32 -5.53
N ILE A 244 23.29 -18.54 -5.43
CA ILE A 244 22.48 -19.70 -5.02
C ILE A 244 21.96 -19.49 -3.61
N MET A 245 22.83 -19.09 -2.66
CA MET A 245 22.42 -18.85 -1.28
C MET A 245 21.43 -17.71 -1.14
N SER A 246 21.56 -16.65 -1.95
CA SER A 246 20.57 -15.56 -2.00
C SER A 246 19.20 -16.05 -2.49
N LEU A 247 19.20 -16.89 -3.53
CA LEU A 247 17.95 -17.46 -4.02
C LEU A 247 17.32 -18.38 -2.98
N VAL A 248 18.12 -19.21 -2.30
CA VAL A 248 17.65 -20.06 -1.18
C VAL A 248 17.07 -19.20 -0.06
N ALA A 249 17.76 -18.12 0.34
CA ALA A 249 17.30 -17.22 1.39
C ALA A 249 15.96 -16.55 0.99
N ILE A 250 15.83 -16.06 -0.26
CA ILE A 250 14.59 -15.46 -0.77
C ILE A 250 13.45 -16.49 -0.76
N VAL A 251 13.68 -17.68 -1.30
CA VAL A 251 12.66 -18.75 -1.33
C VAL A 251 12.26 -19.16 0.09
N ALA A 252 13.21 -19.32 0.99
CA ALA A 252 12.95 -19.68 2.38
C ALA A 252 12.13 -18.60 3.11
N THR A 253 12.47 -17.31 2.92
CA THR A 253 11.73 -16.18 3.50
C THR A 253 10.26 -16.23 3.09
N PHE A 254 9.99 -16.36 1.79
CA PHE A 254 8.61 -16.42 1.30
C PHE A 254 7.91 -17.73 1.68
N ALA A 255 8.61 -18.87 1.67
CA ALA A 255 8.03 -20.14 2.09
C ALA A 255 7.58 -20.10 3.56
N ILE A 256 8.39 -19.56 4.47
CA ILE A 256 8.02 -19.40 5.88
C ILE A 256 6.80 -18.47 6.02
N GLN A 257 6.79 -17.35 5.31
CA GLN A 257 5.65 -16.44 5.33
C GLN A 257 4.35 -17.13 4.89
N LEU A 258 4.40 -17.90 3.80
CA LEU A 258 3.26 -18.68 3.31
C LEU A 258 2.82 -19.77 4.30
N ILE A 259 3.79 -20.52 4.88
CA ILE A 259 3.49 -21.55 5.86
C ILE A 259 2.76 -20.96 7.08
N VAL A 260 3.26 -19.86 7.62
CA VAL A 260 2.62 -19.17 8.75
C VAL A 260 1.22 -18.71 8.39
N GLN A 261 1.03 -18.10 7.22
CA GLN A 261 -0.28 -17.61 6.77
C GLN A 261 -1.29 -18.74 6.58
N PHE A 262 -0.90 -19.85 5.94
CA PHE A 262 -1.81 -20.98 5.70
C PHE A 262 -2.01 -21.87 6.93
N SER A 263 -1.15 -21.78 7.94
CA SER A 263 -1.34 -22.52 9.20
C SER A 263 -2.42 -21.94 10.12
N GLY A 264 -2.98 -20.77 9.77
CA GLY A 264 -3.92 -20.04 10.63
C GLY A 264 -3.26 -19.48 11.90
N SER A 265 -1.93 -19.37 11.92
CA SER A 265 -1.18 -18.80 13.04
C SER A 265 -1.36 -17.28 13.13
N GLU A 266 -1.49 -16.77 14.35
CA GLU A 266 -1.46 -15.32 14.61
C GLU A 266 -0.04 -14.72 14.59
N ALA A 267 0.98 -15.55 14.37
CA ALA A 267 2.37 -15.10 14.29
C ALA A 267 2.59 -14.26 13.02
N ASP A 268 3.48 -13.27 13.12
CA ASP A 268 3.87 -12.45 11.98
C ASP A 268 4.80 -13.24 11.05
N GLY A 269 4.25 -13.72 9.93
CA GLY A 269 4.98 -14.50 8.93
C GLY A 269 6.07 -13.69 8.22
N LEU A 270 5.90 -12.37 8.08
CA LEU A 270 6.88 -11.49 7.46
C LEU A 270 8.12 -11.34 8.36
N LEU A 271 7.90 -11.14 9.65
CA LEU A 271 8.95 -11.05 10.66
C LEU A 271 9.75 -12.36 10.73
N LEU A 272 9.06 -13.50 10.84
CA LEU A 272 9.71 -14.81 10.91
C LEU A 272 10.46 -15.15 9.61
N GLY A 273 9.84 -14.90 8.45
CA GLY A 273 10.46 -15.15 7.16
C GLY A 273 11.73 -14.31 6.96
N SER A 274 11.68 -13.03 7.31
CA SER A 274 12.83 -12.13 7.22
C SER A 274 13.98 -12.56 8.13
N LEU A 275 13.68 -13.01 9.36
CA LEU A 275 14.69 -13.56 10.29
C LEU A 275 15.34 -14.83 9.76
N VAL A 276 14.56 -15.75 9.20
CA VAL A 276 15.09 -16.99 8.59
C VAL A 276 16.00 -16.65 7.41
N GLY A 277 15.55 -15.74 6.53
CA GLY A 277 16.36 -15.30 5.38
C GLY A 277 17.68 -14.65 5.80
N LEU A 278 17.65 -13.75 6.80
CA LEU A 278 18.86 -13.17 7.38
C LEU A 278 19.77 -14.24 8.00
N GLY A 279 19.19 -15.20 8.73
CA GLY A 279 19.94 -16.32 9.31
C GLY A 279 20.67 -17.13 8.23
N ILE A 280 20.04 -17.40 7.08
CA ILE A 280 20.67 -18.09 5.95
C ILE A 280 21.86 -17.28 5.41
N PHE A 281 21.74 -15.96 5.25
CA PHE A 281 22.84 -15.11 4.79
C PHE A 281 24.04 -15.11 5.75
N LEU A 282 23.78 -15.10 7.06
CA LEU A 282 24.82 -15.13 8.08
C LEU A 282 25.50 -16.51 8.18
N ILE A 283 24.70 -17.59 8.23
CA ILE A 283 25.22 -18.96 8.36
C ILE A 283 25.98 -19.37 7.10
N SER A 284 25.53 -18.96 5.92
CA SER A 284 26.23 -19.25 4.65
C SER A 284 27.49 -18.43 4.44
N GLY A 285 27.72 -17.39 5.26
CA GLY A 285 28.86 -16.48 5.13
C GLY A 285 28.77 -15.53 3.93
N VAL A 286 27.63 -15.43 3.25
CA VAL A 286 27.40 -14.43 2.20
C VAL A 286 27.44 -13.03 2.79
N VAL A 287 26.93 -12.86 3.99
CA VAL A 287 27.14 -11.70 4.86
C VAL A 287 28.10 -12.11 5.97
N GLU A 288 29.26 -11.48 6.02
CA GLU A 288 30.25 -11.72 7.08
C GLU A 288 29.71 -11.24 8.43
N TRP A 289 29.95 -12.01 9.49
CA TRP A 289 29.47 -11.68 10.85
C TRP A 289 29.91 -10.31 11.35
N ASN A 290 31.11 -9.88 10.99
CA ASN A 290 31.64 -8.55 11.34
C ASN A 290 30.96 -7.40 10.57
N LYS A 291 30.23 -7.69 9.48
CA LYS A 291 29.46 -6.72 8.66
C LYS A 291 27.95 -6.84 8.92
N ALA A 292 27.53 -7.80 9.73
CA ALA A 292 26.10 -8.04 9.99
C ALA A 292 25.39 -6.82 10.57
N ASP A 293 26.04 -6.12 11.52
CA ASP A 293 25.50 -4.93 12.14
C ASP A 293 25.32 -3.78 11.13
N ASP A 294 26.29 -3.59 10.23
CA ASP A 294 26.21 -2.58 9.18
C ASP A 294 25.07 -2.88 8.20
N VAL A 295 24.90 -4.15 7.80
CA VAL A 295 23.81 -4.58 6.91
C VAL A 295 22.45 -4.36 7.59
N PHE A 296 22.33 -4.75 8.86
CA PHE A 296 21.11 -4.60 9.63
C PHE A 296 20.74 -3.11 9.81
N THR A 297 21.72 -2.30 10.26
CA THR A 297 21.53 -0.86 10.45
C THR A 297 21.19 -0.14 9.14
N SER A 298 21.82 -0.52 8.04
CA SER A 298 21.52 0.05 6.71
C SER A 298 20.10 -0.28 6.27
N GLY A 299 19.65 -1.50 6.50
CA GLY A 299 18.27 -1.93 6.23
C GLY A 299 17.25 -1.17 7.08
N MET A 300 17.51 -1.02 8.39
CA MET A 300 16.67 -0.21 9.27
C MET A 300 16.59 1.24 8.80
N ARG A 301 17.71 1.85 8.43
CA ARG A 301 17.73 3.24 7.90
C ARG A 301 16.90 3.38 6.62
N MET A 302 16.95 2.40 5.72
CA MET A 302 16.15 2.38 4.50
C MET A 302 14.64 2.38 4.81
N MET A 303 14.22 1.65 5.84
CA MET A 303 12.82 1.49 6.23
C MET A 303 12.35 2.47 7.31
N ALA A 304 13.24 3.29 7.88
CA ALA A 304 12.93 4.13 9.04
C ALA A 304 11.73 5.07 8.78
N LEU A 305 11.71 5.77 7.64
CA LEU A 305 10.61 6.68 7.32
C LEU A 305 9.26 5.94 7.36
N ILE A 306 9.19 4.80 6.69
CA ILE A 306 7.97 4.01 6.57
C ILE A 306 7.55 3.47 7.93
N GLY A 307 8.50 2.89 8.69
CA GLY A 307 8.24 2.40 10.04
C GLY A 307 7.64 3.48 10.95
N PHE A 308 8.22 4.69 10.97
CA PHE A 308 7.69 5.79 11.77
C PHE A 308 6.33 6.31 11.28
N VAL A 309 6.08 6.31 9.96
CA VAL A 309 4.76 6.66 9.43
C VAL A 309 3.74 5.61 9.86
N MET A 310 4.05 4.31 9.77
CA MET A 310 3.15 3.22 10.22
C MET A 310 2.80 3.33 11.70
N ILE A 311 3.80 3.55 12.56
CA ILE A 311 3.58 3.76 14.00
C ILE A 311 2.65 4.95 14.23
N SER A 312 2.91 6.08 13.59
CA SER A 312 2.11 7.30 13.76
C SER A 312 0.71 7.19 13.17
N ALA A 313 0.55 6.44 12.06
CA ALA A 313 -0.74 6.19 11.44
C ALA A 313 -1.65 5.35 12.35
N GLN A 314 -1.12 4.32 13.02
CA GLN A 314 -1.89 3.54 13.99
C GLN A 314 -2.27 4.37 15.23
N GLY A 315 -1.38 5.24 15.70
CA GLY A 315 -1.73 6.20 16.75
C GLY A 315 -2.83 7.17 16.32
N PHE A 316 -2.77 7.70 15.10
CA PHE A 316 -3.82 8.53 14.52
C PHE A 316 -5.15 7.77 14.44
N ALA A 317 -5.13 6.55 13.92
CA ALA A 317 -6.31 5.69 13.80
C ALA A 317 -6.98 5.42 15.16
N ALA A 318 -6.19 5.15 16.20
CA ALA A 318 -6.70 4.94 17.55
C ALA A 318 -7.45 6.19 18.08
N VAL A 319 -6.92 7.39 17.87
CA VAL A 319 -7.62 8.65 18.26
C VAL A 319 -8.92 8.82 17.47
N ILE A 320 -8.91 8.53 16.15
CA ILE A 320 -10.13 8.61 15.33
C ILE A 320 -11.19 7.65 15.86
N ASN A 321 -10.83 6.39 16.16
CA ASN A 321 -11.74 5.39 16.70
C ASN A 321 -12.31 5.81 18.06
N GLU A 322 -11.47 6.26 19.00
CA GLU A 322 -11.91 6.67 20.33
C GLU A 322 -12.70 8.00 20.32
N SER A 323 -12.56 8.81 19.27
CA SER A 323 -13.33 10.06 19.14
C SER A 323 -14.84 9.83 19.05
N ASN A 324 -15.30 8.66 18.64
CA ASN A 324 -16.70 8.31 18.39
C ASN A 324 -17.42 9.28 17.42
N HIS A 325 -16.68 9.97 16.55
CA HIS A 325 -17.22 10.94 15.60
C HIS A 325 -17.47 10.38 14.18
N VAL A 326 -17.22 9.09 13.95
CA VAL A 326 -17.51 8.41 12.68
C VAL A 326 -19.03 8.26 12.49
N GLU A 327 -19.73 7.72 13.49
CA GLU A 327 -21.21 7.58 13.46
C GLU A 327 -21.95 8.92 13.23
N PRO A 328 -21.67 9.99 13.99
CA PRO A 328 -22.28 11.31 13.75
C PRO A 328 -21.99 11.86 12.35
N LEU A 329 -20.83 11.54 11.75
CA LEU A 329 -20.50 11.97 10.39
C LEU A 329 -21.47 11.35 9.38
N VAL A 330 -21.71 10.05 9.50
CA VAL A 330 -22.63 9.32 8.59
C VAL A 330 -24.07 9.74 8.80
N ALA A 331 -24.50 9.93 10.06
CA ALA A 331 -25.85 10.43 10.36
C ALA A 331 -26.11 11.82 9.77
N ALA A 332 -25.11 12.69 9.75
CA ALA A 332 -25.22 14.01 9.12
C ALA A 332 -25.43 13.91 7.59
N VAL A 333 -24.81 12.91 6.95
CA VAL A 333 -25.02 12.64 5.51
C VAL A 333 -26.47 12.27 5.23
N GLN A 334 -27.04 11.35 6.02
CA GLN A 334 -28.44 10.95 5.87
C GLN A 334 -29.41 12.12 6.05
N GLN A 335 -29.19 12.93 7.06
CA GLN A 335 -30.04 14.10 7.32
C GLN A 335 -29.98 15.14 6.20
N PHE A 336 -28.81 15.31 5.56
CA PHE A 336 -28.58 16.34 4.55
C PHE A 336 -29.14 15.95 3.17
N PHE A 337 -29.02 14.66 2.78
CA PHE A 337 -29.38 14.21 1.43
C PHE A 337 -30.76 13.52 1.35
N GLY A 338 -31.40 13.22 2.47
CA GLY A 338 -32.74 12.63 2.52
C GLY A 338 -32.81 11.29 1.77
N TYR A 339 -33.89 11.08 0.99
CA TYR A 339 -34.13 9.85 0.22
C TYR A 339 -33.48 9.83 -1.18
N ASN A 340 -32.61 10.75 -1.51
CA ASN A 340 -31.93 10.75 -2.80
C ASN A 340 -30.77 9.74 -2.80
N GLN A 341 -31.01 8.53 -3.32
CA GLN A 341 -30.03 7.44 -3.37
C GLN A 341 -28.71 7.87 -4.03
N ALA A 342 -28.77 8.62 -5.15
CA ALA A 342 -27.57 9.01 -5.88
C ALA A 342 -26.67 9.94 -5.07
N MET A 343 -27.28 10.92 -4.38
CA MET A 343 -26.53 11.84 -3.52
C MET A 343 -26.05 11.16 -2.25
N ALA A 344 -26.85 10.27 -1.66
CA ALA A 344 -26.46 9.51 -0.48
C ALA A 344 -25.30 8.57 -0.78
N ALA A 345 -25.32 7.85 -1.91
CA ALA A 345 -24.21 6.99 -2.35
C ALA A 345 -22.91 7.77 -2.53
N LEU A 346 -22.96 8.93 -3.22
CA LEU A 346 -21.79 9.77 -3.42
C LEU A 346 -21.24 10.28 -2.08
N ALA A 347 -22.12 10.73 -1.19
CA ALA A 347 -21.73 11.22 0.12
C ALA A 347 -21.12 10.10 0.99
N MET A 348 -21.71 8.89 0.98
CA MET A 348 -21.14 7.73 1.66
C MET A 348 -19.74 7.37 1.13
N LEU A 349 -19.52 7.43 -0.19
CA LEU A 349 -18.20 7.21 -0.77
C LEU A 349 -17.19 8.27 -0.33
N ILE A 350 -17.59 9.55 -0.30
CA ILE A 350 -16.71 10.64 0.18
C ILE A 350 -16.40 10.49 1.66
N VAL A 351 -17.40 10.18 2.48
CA VAL A 351 -17.19 9.92 3.92
C VAL A 351 -16.32 8.68 4.13
N GLY A 352 -16.59 7.60 3.39
CA GLY A 352 -15.76 6.40 3.42
C GLY A 352 -14.30 6.70 3.06
N LEU A 353 -14.07 7.50 2.02
CA LEU A 353 -12.73 7.97 1.65
C LEU A 353 -12.07 8.73 2.81
N ILE A 354 -12.77 9.68 3.43
CA ILE A 354 -12.22 10.48 4.55
C ILE A 354 -11.87 9.56 5.74
N VAL A 355 -12.77 8.66 6.10
CA VAL A 355 -12.57 7.73 7.22
C VAL A 355 -11.40 6.78 6.91
N THR A 356 -11.36 6.18 5.73
CA THR A 356 -10.30 5.24 5.35
C THR A 356 -8.94 5.94 5.20
N MET A 357 -8.92 7.18 4.71
CA MET A 357 -7.69 7.99 4.71
C MET A 357 -7.19 8.31 6.12
N GLY A 358 -8.10 8.46 7.08
CA GLY A 358 -7.77 8.70 8.49
C GLY A 358 -7.26 7.45 9.19
N ILE A 359 -7.89 6.30 8.96
CA ILE A 359 -7.50 5.03 9.59
C ILE A 359 -6.29 4.40 8.88
N GLY A 360 -6.11 4.65 7.57
CA GLY A 360 -4.97 4.16 6.80
C GLY A 360 -5.04 2.68 6.41
N SER A 361 -6.10 1.96 6.78
CA SER A 361 -6.27 0.53 6.51
C SER A 361 -7.71 0.20 6.11
N SER A 362 -7.87 -0.41 4.95
CA SER A 362 -9.16 -0.91 4.46
C SER A 362 -9.75 -1.99 5.39
N PHE A 363 -8.91 -2.86 5.92
CA PHE A 363 -9.30 -3.97 6.78
C PHE A 363 -9.91 -3.50 8.10
N SER A 364 -9.34 -2.46 8.70
CA SER A 364 -9.84 -1.89 9.97
C SER A 364 -11.06 -0.99 9.77
N THR A 365 -11.21 -0.39 8.58
CA THR A 365 -12.29 0.54 8.29
C THR A 365 -13.60 -0.17 7.94
N LEU A 366 -13.54 -1.30 7.23
CA LEU A 366 -14.72 -2.01 6.73
C LEU A 366 -15.71 -2.42 7.85
N PRO A 367 -15.29 -2.99 9.00
CA PRO A 367 -16.23 -3.32 10.07
C PRO A 367 -17.05 -2.12 10.56
N ILE A 368 -16.39 -0.96 10.69
CA ILE A 368 -17.01 0.29 11.14
C ILE A 368 -17.99 0.79 10.09
N ILE A 369 -17.55 0.86 8.83
CA ILE A 369 -18.39 1.34 7.72
C ILE A 369 -19.58 0.41 7.51
N ALA A 370 -19.40 -0.92 7.53
CA ALA A 370 -20.47 -1.88 7.32
C ALA A 370 -21.58 -1.75 8.38
N ALA A 371 -21.21 -1.65 9.65
CA ALA A 371 -22.17 -1.51 10.74
C ALA A 371 -23.10 -0.28 10.59
N ILE A 372 -22.61 0.78 9.94
CA ILE A 372 -23.34 2.04 9.79
C ILE A 372 -24.03 2.12 8.41
N TYR A 373 -23.32 1.71 7.33
CA TYR A 373 -23.83 1.86 5.97
C TYR A 373 -24.90 0.81 5.63
N VAL A 374 -24.85 -0.40 6.17
CA VAL A 374 -25.87 -1.43 5.88
C VAL A 374 -27.26 -0.96 6.28
N PRO A 375 -27.52 -0.53 7.54
CA PRO A 375 -28.85 -0.02 7.92
C PRO A 375 -29.27 1.20 7.09
N LEU A 376 -28.30 2.06 6.73
CA LEU A 376 -28.56 3.25 5.92
C LEU A 376 -28.95 2.87 4.48
N CYS A 377 -28.21 1.94 3.84
CA CYS A 377 -28.52 1.45 2.51
C CYS A 377 -29.90 0.76 2.46
N VAL A 378 -30.22 -0.06 3.46
CA VAL A 378 -31.54 -0.70 3.59
C VAL A 378 -32.65 0.37 3.71
N SER A 379 -32.45 1.41 4.52
CA SER A 379 -33.43 2.50 4.68
C SER A 379 -33.62 3.35 3.41
N LEU A 380 -32.67 3.31 2.50
CA LEU A 380 -32.68 4.01 1.21
C LEU A 380 -33.06 3.11 0.03
N ASP A 381 -33.51 1.87 0.29
CA ASP A 381 -33.90 0.88 -0.73
C ASP A 381 -32.78 0.50 -1.72
N PHE A 382 -31.51 0.50 -1.27
CA PHE A 382 -30.42 -0.05 -2.08
C PHE A 382 -30.51 -1.59 -2.11
N SER A 383 -30.21 -2.18 -3.26
CA SER A 383 -30.07 -3.63 -3.37
C SER A 383 -28.88 -4.14 -2.53
N ALA A 384 -28.87 -5.44 -2.24
CA ALA A 384 -27.73 -6.06 -1.55
C ALA A 384 -26.41 -5.90 -2.36
N MET A 385 -26.48 -6.05 -3.68
CA MET A 385 -25.31 -5.89 -4.57
C MET A 385 -24.80 -4.45 -4.57
N ALA A 386 -25.71 -3.46 -4.66
CA ALA A 386 -25.35 -2.04 -4.58
C ALA A 386 -24.72 -1.69 -3.22
N THR A 387 -25.28 -2.21 -2.14
CA THR A 387 -24.75 -2.02 -0.78
C THR A 387 -23.33 -2.58 -0.64
N ILE A 388 -23.08 -3.80 -1.12
CA ILE A 388 -21.76 -4.44 -1.11
C ILE A 388 -20.76 -3.62 -1.95
N ALA A 389 -21.16 -3.20 -3.17
CA ALA A 389 -20.31 -2.38 -4.04
C ALA A 389 -19.94 -1.06 -3.37
N LEU A 390 -20.88 -0.40 -2.72
CA LEU A 390 -20.69 0.87 -2.03
C LEU A 390 -19.72 0.73 -0.86
N ILE A 391 -19.96 -0.25 0.03
CA ILE A 391 -19.14 -0.49 1.23
C ILE A 391 -17.74 -0.96 0.84
N GLY A 392 -17.63 -1.92 -0.08
CA GLY A 392 -16.35 -2.42 -0.57
C GLY A 392 -15.50 -1.33 -1.25
N THR A 393 -16.15 -0.46 -2.05
CA THR A 393 -15.48 0.70 -2.66
C THR A 393 -15.04 1.71 -1.60
N ALA A 394 -15.90 2.05 -0.65
CA ALA A 394 -15.57 2.99 0.43
C ALA A 394 -14.37 2.51 1.27
N GLY A 395 -14.27 1.19 1.52
CA GLY A 395 -13.12 0.58 2.18
C GLY A 395 -11.83 0.66 1.36
N ALA A 396 -11.88 0.48 0.05
CA ALA A 396 -10.71 0.48 -0.82
C ALA A 396 -10.17 1.88 -1.14
N LEU A 397 -11.04 2.92 -1.13
CA LEU A 397 -10.68 4.28 -1.54
C LEU A 397 -9.47 4.86 -0.80
N GLY A 398 -9.45 4.75 0.53
CA GLY A 398 -8.34 5.32 1.31
C GLY A 398 -7.02 4.58 1.11
N ASP A 399 -7.06 3.28 0.80
CA ASP A 399 -5.84 2.49 0.59
C ASP A 399 -5.16 2.83 -0.74
N ALA A 400 -5.93 3.17 -1.76
CA ALA A 400 -5.41 3.49 -3.09
C ALA A 400 -4.63 4.83 -3.16
N GLY A 401 -4.77 5.74 -2.20
CA GLY A 401 -4.14 7.06 -2.29
C GLY A 401 -4.06 7.82 -0.96
N SER A 402 -3.94 7.14 0.17
CA SER A 402 -3.69 7.79 1.47
C SER A 402 -2.19 7.91 1.76
N PRO A 403 -1.74 8.98 2.43
CA PRO A 403 -0.36 9.09 2.88
C PRO A 403 0.03 8.10 3.97
N ALA A 404 -0.94 7.40 4.55
CA ALA A 404 -0.75 6.45 5.64
C ALA A 404 -1.08 5.00 5.25
N SER A 405 -1.45 4.72 3.99
CA SER A 405 -1.78 3.37 3.56
C SER A 405 -0.55 2.52 3.25
N ASP A 406 -0.67 1.22 3.52
CA ASP A 406 0.37 0.24 3.23
C ASP A 406 0.77 0.22 1.76
N SER A 407 -0.19 0.36 0.85
CA SER A 407 0.02 0.33 -0.59
C SER A 407 0.87 1.51 -1.10
N THR A 408 0.63 2.71 -0.58
CA THR A 408 1.41 3.90 -0.95
C THR A 408 2.76 3.95 -0.26
N LEU A 409 2.82 3.57 1.01
CA LEU A 409 4.06 3.49 1.79
C LEU A 409 4.99 2.41 1.25
N GLY A 410 4.46 1.22 0.96
CA GLY A 410 5.21 0.13 0.34
C GLY A 410 5.78 0.53 -1.01
N SER A 411 4.98 1.15 -1.88
CA SER A 411 5.45 1.67 -3.18
C SER A 411 6.57 2.70 -3.01
N THR A 412 6.42 3.62 -2.06
CA THR A 412 7.45 4.62 -1.73
C THR A 412 8.73 3.97 -1.21
N ALA A 413 8.63 2.92 -0.38
CA ALA A 413 9.79 2.23 0.21
C ALA A 413 10.81 1.80 -0.84
N GLY A 414 10.35 1.19 -1.92
CA GLY A 414 11.23 0.77 -3.01
C GLY A 414 11.72 1.94 -3.87
N LEU A 415 10.81 2.85 -4.24
CA LEU A 415 11.10 3.92 -5.20
C LEU A 415 11.94 5.06 -4.62
N ALA A 416 11.87 5.30 -3.31
CA ALA A 416 12.61 6.33 -2.60
C ALA A 416 14.00 5.88 -2.12
N ALA A 417 14.41 4.65 -2.39
CA ALA A 417 15.62 4.06 -1.85
C ALA A 417 16.90 4.83 -2.18
N ASP A 418 16.91 5.62 -3.25
CA ASP A 418 18.04 6.51 -3.63
C ASP A 418 17.79 8.00 -3.30
N GLY A 419 16.71 8.33 -2.59
CA GLY A 419 16.37 9.67 -2.14
C GLY A 419 15.80 10.61 -3.24
N GLN A 420 15.41 10.09 -4.40
CA GLN A 420 14.90 10.90 -5.52
C GLN A 420 13.38 10.78 -5.73
N HIS A 421 12.66 10.20 -4.79
CA HIS A 421 11.21 10.00 -4.88
C HIS A 421 10.54 10.50 -3.61
N ASP A 422 9.67 11.47 -3.74
CA ASP A 422 8.93 12.09 -2.62
C ASP A 422 7.62 11.34 -2.39
N HIS A 423 7.37 10.93 -1.14
CA HIS A 423 6.18 10.17 -0.78
C HIS A 423 4.88 10.86 -1.19
N MET A 424 4.73 12.12 -0.83
CA MET A 424 3.48 12.85 -1.10
C MET A 424 3.32 13.18 -2.59
N ARG A 425 4.39 13.69 -3.22
CA ARG A 425 4.31 14.23 -4.58
C ARG A 425 4.42 13.19 -5.67
N ASP A 426 5.24 12.16 -5.42
CA ASP A 426 5.55 11.16 -6.44
C ASP A 426 4.83 9.83 -6.22
N THR A 427 4.21 9.59 -5.03
CA THR A 427 3.33 8.43 -4.79
C THR A 427 1.89 8.85 -4.49
N VAL A 428 1.65 9.54 -3.35
CA VAL A 428 0.28 9.77 -2.85
C VAL A 428 -0.57 10.60 -3.81
N ILE A 429 -0.10 11.76 -4.26
CA ILE A 429 -0.86 12.59 -5.21
C ILE A 429 -1.12 11.87 -6.53
N PRO A 430 -0.12 11.23 -7.18
CA PRO A 430 -0.34 10.44 -8.38
C PRO A 430 -1.39 9.34 -8.20
N THR A 431 -1.28 8.54 -7.15
CA THR A 431 -2.22 7.44 -6.92
C THR A 431 -3.61 7.93 -6.54
N PHE A 432 -3.72 8.99 -5.75
CA PHE A 432 -5.00 9.62 -5.43
C PHE A 432 -5.76 10.06 -6.69
N ILE A 433 -5.09 10.78 -7.58
CA ILE A 433 -5.73 11.30 -8.80
C ILE A 433 -6.13 10.16 -9.73
N HIS A 434 -5.28 9.14 -9.90
CA HIS A 434 -5.52 8.08 -10.86
C HIS A 434 -6.42 6.96 -10.32
N TYR A 435 -6.58 6.84 -8.99
CA TYR A 435 -7.37 5.76 -8.41
C TYR A 435 -8.55 6.25 -7.58
N ASN A 436 -8.35 7.13 -6.61
CA ASN A 436 -9.47 7.53 -5.75
C ASN A 436 -10.58 8.26 -6.53
N ILE A 437 -10.22 9.11 -7.49
CA ILE A 437 -11.21 9.82 -8.30
C ILE A 437 -12.01 8.85 -9.20
N PRO A 438 -11.38 8.02 -10.07
CA PRO A 438 -12.13 7.08 -10.90
C PRO A 438 -12.84 6.00 -10.08
N LEU A 439 -12.25 5.54 -8.97
CA LEU A 439 -12.86 4.54 -8.10
C LEU A 439 -14.12 5.07 -7.42
N THR A 440 -14.10 6.33 -6.95
CA THR A 440 -15.30 7.00 -6.41
C THR A 440 -16.40 7.06 -7.47
N GLY A 441 -16.06 7.46 -8.72
CA GLY A 441 -17.03 7.51 -9.82
C GLY A 441 -17.56 6.13 -10.18
N ALA A 442 -16.70 5.13 -10.29
CA ALA A 442 -17.09 3.75 -10.62
C ALA A 442 -17.90 3.08 -9.50
N GLY A 443 -17.54 3.32 -8.23
CA GLY A 443 -18.33 2.85 -7.09
C GLY A 443 -19.70 3.49 -7.00
N TRP A 444 -19.77 4.78 -7.32
CA TRP A 444 -21.06 5.48 -7.42
C TRP A 444 -21.94 4.90 -8.54
N ILE A 445 -21.35 4.65 -9.73
CA ILE A 445 -22.06 3.99 -10.83
C ILE A 445 -22.51 2.60 -10.40
N ALA A 446 -21.65 1.80 -9.76
CA ALA A 446 -22.00 0.47 -9.26
C ALA A 446 -23.22 0.52 -8.33
N ALA A 447 -23.23 1.45 -7.38
CA ALA A 447 -24.35 1.65 -6.46
C ALA A 447 -25.66 2.04 -7.15
N MET A 448 -25.62 2.61 -8.35
CA MET A 448 -26.82 3.02 -9.11
C MET A 448 -27.31 1.97 -10.10
N VAL A 449 -26.46 1.04 -10.54
CA VAL A 449 -26.84 0.06 -11.59
C VAL A 449 -27.03 -1.36 -11.07
N LEU A 450 -26.55 -1.66 -9.88
CA LEU A 450 -26.72 -2.94 -9.21
C LEU A 450 -27.93 -2.93 -8.28
#